data_500f863e2585c3fbe1bcf39e1fc2fba4
#
_entry.id   500f863e2585c3fbe1bcf39e1fc2fba4
#
_cell.length_a   1.000
_cell.length_b   1.000
_cell.length_c   1.000
_cell.angle_alpha   90.00
_cell.angle_beta   90.00
_cell.angle_gamma   90.00
#
_symmetry.space_group_name_H-M   'P 1'
#
loop_
_entity.id
_entity.type
_entity.pdbx_description
1 polymer ?
#
loop_
_entity_poly.entity_id
_entity_poly.type
_entity_poly.pdbx_seq_one_letter_code
_entity_poly.pdbx_strand_id
1 'polypeptide(L)'
;MSIKYLTFYYPNGQKKSEGNYDGQEPIGDHTSWFESGNIKCEAVDLTESKILFTHWYENGQMKSKGVHKDYFESGLWTYWYDNGNKKSEGFYLDKDERVGKWKFWHSNGELACIGIHKGWSGDGLWTFWDETGNKVHEREYRESELLDVWENLRADGCSDELVDKYKKYIFN
;
A
#
# COMPACT_ATOMS: atom_id res chain seq x y z
N MET A 1 -9.30 30.20 -14.27
CA MET A 1 -8.13 29.29 -14.24
C MET A 1 -8.05 28.61 -15.58
N SER A 2 -6.87 28.47 -16.15
CA SER A 2 -6.71 27.92 -17.52
C SER A 2 -6.01 26.57 -17.44
N ILE A 3 -6.80 25.49 -17.52
CA ILE A 3 -6.27 24.14 -17.62
C ILE A 3 -5.44 24.01 -18.90
N LYS A 4 -4.24 23.49 -18.77
CA LYS A 4 -3.32 23.25 -19.90
C LYS A 4 -2.79 21.83 -19.85
N TYR A 5 -2.74 21.18 -21.01
CA TYR A 5 -2.00 19.93 -21.15
C TYR A 5 -0.51 20.26 -21.25
N LEU A 6 0.30 19.74 -20.31
CA LEU A 6 1.73 20.01 -20.22
C LEU A 6 2.53 18.71 -20.19
N THR A 7 3.72 18.77 -20.72
CA THR A 7 4.72 17.70 -20.64
C THR A 7 6.00 18.28 -20.05
N PHE A 8 6.49 17.64 -18.99
CA PHE A 8 7.76 17.98 -18.35
C PHE A 8 8.81 16.92 -18.65
N TYR A 9 10.07 17.32 -18.67
CA TYR A 9 11.19 16.45 -19.00
C TYR A 9 12.26 16.51 -17.91
N TYR A 10 12.99 15.42 -17.77
CA TYR A 10 14.24 15.36 -17.01
C TYR A 10 15.37 16.03 -17.79
N PRO A 11 16.51 16.38 -17.12
CA PRO A 11 17.66 16.97 -17.81
C PRO A 11 18.27 16.07 -18.90
N ASN A 12 18.08 14.74 -18.80
CA ASN A 12 18.51 13.78 -19.81
C ASN A 12 17.58 13.69 -21.05
N GLY A 13 16.49 14.49 -21.08
CA GLY A 13 15.52 14.53 -22.18
C GLY A 13 14.40 13.48 -22.08
N GLN A 14 14.41 12.59 -21.11
CA GLN A 14 13.30 11.68 -20.86
C GLN A 14 12.09 12.42 -20.29
N LYS A 15 10.88 11.94 -20.62
CA LYS A 15 9.65 12.47 -20.01
C LYS A 15 9.69 12.26 -18.51
N LYS A 16 9.28 13.31 -17.75
CA LYS A 16 9.12 13.29 -16.31
C LYS A 16 7.66 13.15 -15.91
N SER A 17 6.78 13.94 -16.53
CA SER A 17 5.33 13.85 -16.35
C SER A 17 4.59 14.49 -17.50
N GLU A 18 3.36 14.05 -17.76
CA GLU A 18 2.44 14.67 -18.69
C GLU A 18 0.99 14.53 -18.21
N GLY A 19 0.15 15.48 -18.60
CA GLY A 19 -1.26 15.53 -18.24
C GLY A 19 -1.83 16.94 -18.23
N ASN A 20 -3.00 17.08 -17.65
CA ASN A 20 -3.62 18.38 -17.45
C ASN A 20 -3.13 19.02 -16.16
N TYR A 21 -2.92 20.34 -16.18
CA TYR A 21 -2.43 21.12 -15.05
C TYR A 21 -3.25 22.40 -14.87
N ASP A 22 -3.51 22.77 -13.61
CA ASP A 22 -3.92 24.11 -13.21
C ASP A 22 -2.75 24.77 -12.46
N GLY A 23 -2.07 25.69 -13.14
CA GLY A 23 -0.78 26.21 -12.68
C GLY A 23 0.31 25.14 -12.69
N GLN A 24 0.76 24.71 -11.50
CA GLN A 24 1.77 23.66 -11.34
C GLN A 24 1.20 22.34 -10.81
N GLU A 25 -0.08 22.34 -10.41
CA GLU A 25 -0.74 21.15 -9.85
C GLU A 25 -1.34 20.30 -10.97
N PRO A 26 -1.06 19.00 -11.01
CA PRO A 26 -1.71 18.08 -11.93
C PRO A 26 -3.18 17.92 -11.58
N ILE A 27 -4.04 17.91 -12.59
CA ILE A 27 -5.47 17.67 -12.45
C ILE A 27 -5.91 16.66 -13.49
N GLY A 28 -6.81 15.77 -13.07
CA GLY A 28 -7.30 14.76 -13.98
C GLY A 28 -6.28 13.68 -14.30
N ASP A 29 -6.45 13.08 -15.48
CA ASP A 29 -5.55 12.05 -15.98
C ASP A 29 -4.13 12.59 -16.13
N HIS A 30 -3.17 11.90 -15.49
CA HIS A 30 -1.77 12.21 -15.68
C HIS A 30 -0.88 10.98 -15.54
N THR A 31 0.28 11.04 -16.21
CA THR A 31 1.30 10.00 -16.14
C THR A 31 2.65 10.60 -15.75
N SER A 32 3.40 9.91 -14.92
CA SER A 32 4.78 10.26 -14.60
C SER A 32 5.71 9.07 -14.80
N TRP A 33 6.99 9.37 -15.07
CA TRP A 33 8.04 8.42 -15.38
C TRP A 33 9.21 8.59 -14.44
N PHE A 34 9.99 7.53 -14.27
CA PHE A 34 11.33 7.58 -13.72
C PHE A 34 12.29 8.18 -14.75
N GLU A 35 13.46 8.61 -14.29
CA GLU A 35 14.51 9.16 -15.19
C GLU A 35 15.07 8.11 -16.16
N SER A 36 14.91 6.82 -15.83
CA SER A 36 15.17 5.68 -16.72
C SER A 36 14.20 5.56 -17.91
N GLY A 37 13.06 6.28 -17.88
CA GLY A 37 12.00 6.21 -18.87
C GLY A 37 10.89 5.22 -18.57
N ASN A 38 11.01 4.40 -17.53
CA ASN A 38 9.93 3.51 -17.09
C ASN A 38 8.81 4.29 -16.41
N ILE A 39 7.55 3.84 -16.56
CA ILE A 39 6.39 4.46 -15.90
C ILE A 39 6.57 4.37 -14.38
N LYS A 40 6.31 5.48 -13.70
CA LYS A 40 6.35 5.61 -12.23
C LYS A 40 4.95 5.61 -11.64
N CYS A 41 4.03 6.37 -12.25
CA CYS A 41 2.67 6.52 -11.76
C CYS A 41 1.73 6.88 -12.90
N GLU A 42 0.56 6.27 -12.92
CA GLU A 42 -0.60 6.71 -13.68
C GLU A 42 -1.72 7.07 -12.73
N ALA A 43 -2.37 8.19 -12.98
CA ALA A 43 -3.59 8.62 -12.33
C ALA A 43 -4.68 8.77 -13.39
N VAL A 44 -5.83 8.17 -13.13
CA VAL A 44 -6.99 8.20 -14.02
C VAL A 44 -8.20 8.68 -13.23
N ASP A 45 -8.80 9.78 -13.70
CA ASP A 45 -10.02 10.30 -13.10
C ASP A 45 -11.19 9.34 -13.32
N LEU A 46 -11.80 8.91 -12.23
CA LEU A 46 -13.04 8.14 -12.27
C LEU A 46 -14.27 9.05 -12.10
N THR A 47 -14.14 10.06 -11.24
CA THR A 47 -15.15 11.11 -10.97
C THR A 47 -14.43 12.34 -10.41
N GLU A 48 -15.13 13.47 -10.24
CA GLU A 48 -14.58 14.71 -9.67
C GLU A 48 -13.84 14.56 -8.33
N SER A 49 -14.14 13.50 -7.57
CA SER A 49 -13.53 13.26 -6.25
C SER A 49 -12.77 11.92 -6.15
N LYS A 50 -12.70 11.15 -7.23
CA LYS A 50 -12.07 9.81 -7.21
C LYS A 50 -11.08 9.65 -8.33
N ILE A 51 -9.85 9.32 -7.97
CA ILE A 51 -8.75 9.08 -8.90
C ILE A 51 -8.20 7.67 -8.66
N LEU A 52 -8.13 6.87 -9.72
CA LEU A 52 -7.44 5.58 -9.69
C LEU A 52 -5.95 5.81 -9.86
N PHE A 53 -5.16 5.46 -8.86
CA PHE A 53 -3.70 5.46 -8.93
C PHE A 53 -3.17 4.06 -9.19
N THR A 54 -2.20 3.98 -10.10
CA THR A 54 -1.34 2.81 -10.28
C THR A 54 0.11 3.29 -10.22
N HIS A 55 0.88 2.72 -9.29
CA HIS A 55 2.30 3.03 -9.13
C HIS A 55 3.15 1.81 -9.51
N TRP A 56 4.33 2.06 -10.02
CA TRP A 56 5.31 1.04 -10.37
C TRP A 56 6.63 1.28 -9.66
N TYR A 57 7.39 0.23 -9.50
CA TYR A 57 8.81 0.26 -9.21
C TYR A 57 9.59 0.60 -10.47
N GLU A 58 10.82 1.04 -10.32
CA GLU A 58 11.67 1.40 -11.45
C GLU A 58 12.03 0.19 -12.35
N ASN A 59 11.97 -1.03 -11.81
CA ASN A 59 12.12 -2.27 -12.57
C ASN A 59 10.88 -2.66 -13.40
N GLY A 60 9.81 -1.84 -13.40
CA GLY A 60 8.58 -2.05 -14.16
C GLY A 60 7.53 -2.93 -13.48
N GLN A 61 7.83 -3.50 -12.31
CA GLN A 61 6.85 -4.23 -11.51
C GLN A 61 5.86 -3.27 -10.85
N MET A 62 4.59 -3.68 -10.76
CA MET A 62 3.57 -2.90 -10.06
C MET A 62 3.92 -2.78 -8.58
N LYS A 63 3.76 -1.57 -8.02
CA LYS A 63 4.04 -1.25 -6.60
C LYS A 63 2.77 -1.14 -5.78
N SER A 64 1.76 -0.40 -6.29
CA SER A 64 0.46 -0.26 -5.63
C SER A 64 -0.62 0.13 -6.62
N LYS A 65 -1.87 -0.25 -6.32
CA LYS A 65 -3.04 0.13 -7.09
C LYS A 65 -4.24 0.30 -6.17
N GLY A 66 -4.97 1.40 -6.36
CA GLY A 66 -6.19 1.69 -5.62
C GLY A 66 -6.73 3.09 -5.94
N VAL A 67 -7.83 3.44 -5.32
CA VAL A 67 -8.53 4.70 -5.53
C VAL A 67 -8.24 5.66 -4.39
N HIS A 68 -7.88 6.91 -4.72
CA HIS A 68 -8.00 8.03 -3.79
C HIS A 68 -9.37 8.69 -3.94
N LYS A 69 -9.98 9.01 -2.81
CA LYS A 69 -11.16 9.85 -2.71
C LYS A 69 -10.80 11.03 -1.80
N ASP A 70 -10.97 12.25 -2.31
CA ASP A 70 -10.65 13.48 -1.56
C ASP A 70 -9.23 13.45 -0.95
N TYR A 71 -8.22 12.99 -1.73
CA TYR A 71 -6.79 12.84 -1.39
C TYR A 71 -6.44 11.66 -0.46
N PHE A 72 -7.40 10.84 -0.02
CA PHE A 72 -7.18 9.70 0.87
C PHE A 72 -7.37 8.37 0.14
N GLU A 73 -6.66 7.35 0.58
CA GLU A 73 -6.87 5.97 0.10
C GLU A 73 -8.30 5.53 0.45
N SER A 74 -9.01 4.96 -0.52
CA SER A 74 -10.41 4.54 -0.39
C SER A 74 -10.69 3.28 -1.19
N GLY A 75 -11.53 2.41 -0.66
CA GLY A 75 -11.86 1.15 -1.32
C GLY A 75 -10.74 0.12 -1.25
N LEU A 76 -10.72 -0.80 -2.20
CA LEU A 76 -9.71 -1.86 -2.27
C LEU A 76 -8.36 -1.30 -2.71
N TRP A 77 -7.33 -1.57 -1.91
CA TRP A 77 -5.94 -1.33 -2.26
C TRP A 77 -5.15 -2.62 -2.27
N THR A 78 -4.26 -2.73 -3.25
CA THR A 78 -3.29 -3.83 -3.37
C THR A 78 -1.90 -3.26 -3.53
N TYR A 79 -0.95 -3.82 -2.79
CA TYR A 79 0.46 -3.47 -2.81
C TYR A 79 1.28 -4.70 -3.19
N TRP A 80 2.40 -4.49 -3.85
CA TRP A 80 3.32 -5.53 -4.29
C TRP A 80 4.74 -5.22 -3.84
N TYR A 81 5.54 -6.24 -3.76
CA TYR A 81 6.99 -6.14 -3.66
C TYR A 81 7.59 -5.84 -5.04
N ASP A 82 8.86 -5.43 -5.06
CA ASP A 82 9.62 -5.15 -6.27
C ASP A 82 9.95 -6.41 -7.10
N ASN A 83 9.77 -7.60 -6.53
CA ASN A 83 9.84 -8.89 -7.24
C ASN A 83 8.50 -9.30 -7.89
N GLY A 84 7.43 -8.48 -7.77
CA GLY A 84 6.11 -8.71 -8.35
C GLY A 84 5.14 -9.52 -7.49
N ASN A 85 5.57 -10.10 -6.38
CA ASN A 85 4.69 -10.79 -5.45
C ASN A 85 3.83 -9.80 -4.67
N LYS A 86 2.57 -10.18 -4.35
CA LYS A 86 1.73 -9.35 -3.46
C LYS A 86 2.41 -9.14 -2.13
N LYS A 87 2.27 -7.91 -1.58
CA LYS A 87 2.74 -7.50 -0.25
C LYS A 87 1.58 -7.39 0.73
N SER A 88 0.51 -6.69 0.34
CA SER A 88 -0.70 -6.55 1.15
C SER A 88 -1.91 -6.20 0.31
N GLU A 89 -3.09 -6.53 0.83
CA GLU A 89 -4.38 -6.24 0.20
C GLU A 89 -5.44 -6.04 1.28
N GLY A 90 -6.27 -5.00 1.12
CA GLY A 90 -7.38 -4.74 2.01
C GLY A 90 -8.12 -3.46 1.66
N PHE A 91 -9.12 -3.14 2.45
CA PHE A 91 -9.98 -1.98 2.23
C PHE A 91 -9.61 -0.82 3.15
N TYR A 92 -9.64 0.39 2.56
CA TYR A 92 -9.68 1.65 3.28
C TYR A 92 -11.10 2.23 3.25
N LEU A 93 -11.54 2.79 4.37
CA LEU A 93 -12.78 3.54 4.44
C LEU A 93 -12.54 4.99 3.97
N ASP A 94 -12.42 5.91 4.89
CA ASP A 94 -12.08 7.31 4.63
C ASP A 94 -10.83 7.69 5.43
N LYS A 95 -10.07 8.67 4.97
CA LYS A 95 -8.87 9.19 5.66
C LYS A 95 -7.82 8.11 5.99
N ASP A 96 -7.59 7.20 5.04
CA ASP A 96 -6.62 6.11 5.13
C ASP A 96 -6.89 5.11 6.27
N GLU A 97 -8.13 5.04 6.78
CA GLU A 97 -8.51 4.08 7.81
C GLU A 97 -8.69 2.68 7.20
N ARG A 98 -7.87 1.73 7.64
CA ARG A 98 -8.03 0.33 7.26
C ARG A 98 -9.26 -0.28 7.89
N VAL A 99 -10.06 -1.00 7.09
CA VAL A 99 -11.28 -1.66 7.57
C VAL A 99 -11.43 -3.05 6.99
N GLY A 100 -12.08 -3.92 7.77
CA GLY A 100 -12.35 -5.28 7.33
C GLY A 100 -11.10 -6.13 7.22
N LYS A 101 -11.19 -7.14 6.37
CA LYS A 101 -10.17 -8.18 6.25
C LYS A 101 -8.97 -7.68 5.45
N TRP A 102 -7.78 -7.75 6.07
CA TRP A 102 -6.49 -7.49 5.46
C TRP A 102 -5.67 -8.75 5.36
N LYS A 103 -4.94 -8.88 4.26
CA LYS A 103 -3.97 -9.95 4.01
C LYS A 103 -2.61 -9.35 3.74
N PHE A 104 -1.59 -9.99 4.29
CA PHE A 104 -0.19 -9.63 4.09
C PHE A 104 0.59 -10.88 3.66
N TRP A 105 1.54 -10.71 2.79
CA TRP A 105 2.36 -11.79 2.25
C TRP A 105 3.83 -11.52 2.49
N HIS A 106 4.60 -12.58 2.61
CA HIS A 106 6.05 -12.56 2.55
C HIS A 106 6.52 -12.23 1.13
N SER A 107 7.78 -11.80 0.99
CA SER A 107 8.36 -11.49 -0.32
C SER A 107 8.48 -12.70 -1.25
N ASN A 108 8.46 -13.92 -0.73
CA ASN A 108 8.41 -15.15 -1.51
C ASN A 108 7.01 -15.50 -2.04
N GLY A 109 5.96 -14.75 -1.62
CA GLY A 109 4.58 -14.94 -2.04
C GLY A 109 3.72 -15.76 -1.09
N GLU A 110 4.31 -16.39 -0.06
CA GLU A 110 3.57 -17.09 0.99
C GLU A 110 2.80 -16.11 1.89
N LEU A 111 1.62 -16.52 2.37
CA LEU A 111 0.81 -15.71 3.27
C LEU A 111 1.57 -15.48 4.59
N ALA A 112 1.73 -14.23 5.00
CA ALA A 112 2.41 -13.85 6.24
C ALA A 112 1.42 -13.65 7.39
N CYS A 113 0.35 -12.88 7.16
CA CYS A 113 -0.72 -12.77 8.14
C CYS A 113 -2.05 -12.38 7.53
N ILE A 114 -3.12 -12.64 8.27
CA ILE A 114 -4.48 -12.27 7.94
C ILE A 114 -5.21 -11.85 9.19
N GLY A 115 -5.96 -10.75 9.12
CA GLY A 115 -6.75 -10.27 10.26
C GLY A 115 -7.76 -9.23 9.84
N ILE A 116 -8.46 -8.68 10.82
CA ILE A 116 -9.45 -7.64 10.63
C ILE A 116 -8.92 -6.32 11.20
N HIS A 117 -9.02 -5.25 10.42
CA HIS A 117 -8.80 -3.88 10.88
C HIS A 117 -10.14 -3.18 11.16
N LYS A 118 -10.14 -2.36 12.19
CA LYS A 118 -11.20 -1.41 12.53
C LYS A 118 -10.53 -0.07 12.81
N GLY A 119 -10.43 0.74 11.76
CA GLY A 119 -9.60 1.94 11.77
C GLY A 119 -8.11 1.61 11.86
N TRP A 120 -7.42 2.29 12.76
CA TRP A 120 -5.97 2.11 12.98
C TRP A 120 -5.63 0.88 13.84
N SER A 121 -6.65 0.15 14.33
CA SER A 121 -6.51 -0.96 15.24
C SER A 121 -6.83 -2.31 14.57
N GLY A 122 -6.17 -3.38 15.03
CA GLY A 122 -6.61 -4.74 14.73
C GLY A 122 -7.85 -5.07 15.55
N ASP A 123 -8.72 -5.93 15.00
CA ASP A 123 -9.92 -6.43 15.67
C ASP A 123 -10.08 -7.93 15.40
N GLY A 124 -10.56 -8.69 16.41
CA GLY A 124 -10.78 -10.12 16.28
C GLY A 124 -9.51 -10.95 16.10
N LEU A 125 -9.67 -12.11 15.47
CA LEU A 125 -8.60 -13.09 15.31
C LEU A 125 -7.64 -12.72 14.18
N TRP A 126 -6.36 -12.66 14.51
CA TRP A 126 -5.24 -12.56 13.57
C TRP A 126 -4.47 -13.86 13.54
N THR A 127 -4.15 -14.36 12.35
CA THR A 127 -3.37 -15.57 12.14
C THR A 127 -2.09 -15.22 11.38
N PHE A 128 -0.97 -15.80 11.81
CA PHE A 128 0.37 -15.54 11.28
C PHE A 128 1.03 -16.83 10.79
N TRP A 129 1.77 -16.74 9.70
CA TRP A 129 2.52 -17.84 9.08
C TRP A 129 3.97 -17.41 8.83
N ASP A 130 4.87 -18.38 8.85
CA ASP A 130 6.25 -18.19 8.45
C ASP A 130 6.43 -18.22 6.91
N GLU A 131 7.64 -18.00 6.44
CA GLU A 131 7.98 -17.99 5.01
C GLU A 131 7.87 -19.36 4.34
N THR A 132 7.71 -20.45 5.11
CA THR A 132 7.50 -21.81 4.62
C THR A 132 6.02 -22.19 4.58
N GLY A 133 5.13 -21.27 5.00
CA GLY A 133 3.68 -21.45 5.01
C GLY A 133 3.16 -22.18 6.27
N ASN A 134 4.00 -22.46 7.28
CA ASN A 134 3.56 -23.02 8.53
C ASN A 134 2.90 -21.95 9.41
N LYS A 135 1.77 -22.27 10.02
CA LYS A 135 1.13 -21.40 11.00
C LYS A 135 2.00 -21.32 12.25
N VAL A 136 2.42 -20.11 12.63
CA VAL A 136 3.27 -19.87 13.80
C VAL A 136 2.52 -19.29 14.97
N HIS A 137 1.45 -18.52 14.70
CA HIS A 137 0.74 -17.84 15.78
C HIS A 137 -0.70 -17.51 15.39
N GLU A 138 -1.59 -17.47 16.41
CA GLU A 138 -2.93 -16.88 16.32
C GLU A 138 -3.18 -16.00 17.54
N ARG A 139 -3.82 -14.86 17.33
CA ARG A 139 -4.16 -13.96 18.42
C ARG A 139 -5.45 -13.22 18.17
N GLU A 140 -6.22 -13.06 19.23
CA GLU A 140 -7.43 -12.23 19.23
C GLU A 140 -7.10 -10.83 19.75
N TYR A 141 -7.47 -9.80 18.99
CA TYR A 141 -7.30 -8.39 19.34
C TYR A 141 -8.62 -7.74 19.71
N ARG A 142 -8.56 -6.84 20.67
CA ARG A 142 -9.66 -5.95 21.04
C ARG A 142 -9.17 -4.50 20.91
N GLU A 143 -10.08 -3.61 20.61
CA GLU A 143 -9.88 -2.21 20.17
C GLU A 143 -8.84 -1.35 20.94
N SER A 144 -8.34 -1.78 22.11
CA SER A 144 -7.41 -1.02 22.96
C SER A 144 -6.01 -1.61 23.13
N GLU A 145 -5.70 -2.77 22.55
CA GLU A 145 -4.54 -3.60 22.95
C GLU A 145 -3.37 -3.61 21.97
N LEU A 146 -3.36 -2.76 20.92
CA LEU A 146 -2.31 -2.81 19.88
C LEU A 146 -0.90 -2.47 20.40
N LEU A 147 -0.79 -1.67 21.44
CA LEU A 147 0.51 -1.30 22.02
C LEU A 147 1.19 -2.47 22.73
N ASP A 148 0.41 -3.38 23.32
CA ASP A 148 0.93 -4.54 24.06
C ASP A 148 1.24 -5.74 23.16
N VAL A 149 0.84 -5.68 21.89
CA VAL A 149 0.94 -6.77 20.90
C VAL A 149 2.36 -7.29 20.75
N TRP A 150 3.31 -6.39 20.63
CA TRP A 150 4.70 -6.74 20.34
C TRP A 150 5.41 -7.31 21.55
N GLU A 151 5.06 -6.83 22.75
CA GLU A 151 5.56 -7.37 24.00
C GLU A 151 5.02 -8.79 24.25
N ASN A 152 3.77 -9.01 23.91
CA ASN A 152 3.12 -10.29 24.06
C ASN A 152 3.58 -11.35 23.01
N LEU A 153 3.85 -10.94 21.74
CA LEU A 153 4.44 -11.85 20.75
C LEU A 153 5.82 -12.35 21.19
N ARG A 154 6.60 -11.51 21.87
CA ARG A 154 7.86 -11.91 22.51
C ARG A 154 7.65 -12.87 23.67
N ALA A 155 6.65 -12.61 24.52
CA ALA A 155 6.29 -13.45 25.64
C ALA A 155 5.81 -14.86 25.20
N ASP A 156 5.17 -14.94 24.03
CA ASP A 156 4.69 -16.19 23.43
C ASP A 156 5.78 -16.94 22.62
N GLY A 157 7.04 -16.48 22.70
CA GLY A 157 8.19 -17.17 22.12
C GLY A 157 8.51 -16.84 20.65
N CYS A 158 7.86 -15.83 20.08
CA CYS A 158 8.29 -15.30 18.79
C CYS A 158 9.68 -14.63 18.91
N SER A 159 10.59 -14.96 17.99
CA SER A 159 11.91 -14.32 17.97
C SER A 159 11.80 -12.82 17.72
N ASP A 160 12.71 -12.02 18.28
CA ASP A 160 12.76 -10.58 18.05
C ASP A 160 12.87 -10.24 16.56
N GLU A 161 13.59 -11.06 15.80
CA GLU A 161 13.72 -10.92 14.34
C GLU A 161 12.36 -11.07 13.64
N LEU A 162 11.52 -12.03 14.06
CA LEU A 162 10.19 -12.25 13.51
C LEU A 162 9.25 -11.10 13.90
N VAL A 163 9.30 -10.65 15.15
CA VAL A 163 8.52 -9.48 15.64
C VAL A 163 8.88 -8.22 14.88
N ASP A 164 10.16 -7.92 14.70
CA ASP A 164 10.62 -6.72 13.97
C ASP A 164 10.29 -6.82 12.47
N LYS A 165 10.32 -8.03 11.91
CA LYS A 165 9.87 -8.30 10.55
C LYS A 165 8.38 -7.99 10.38
N TYR A 166 7.51 -8.42 11.30
CA TYR A 166 6.07 -8.13 11.26
C TYR A 166 5.76 -6.65 11.49
N LYS A 167 6.48 -5.96 12.38
CA LYS A 167 6.38 -4.49 12.53
C LYS A 167 6.62 -3.78 11.21
N LYS A 168 7.67 -4.19 10.49
CA LYS A 168 8.01 -3.62 9.19
C LYS A 168 6.91 -3.81 8.14
N TYR A 169 6.14 -4.92 8.19
CA TYR A 169 5.04 -5.19 7.25
C TYR A 169 3.74 -4.47 7.59
N ILE A 170 3.52 -4.16 8.86
CA ILE A 170 2.27 -3.54 9.34
C ILE A 170 2.36 -2.02 9.31
N PHE A 171 3.55 -1.44 9.58
CA PHE A 171 3.75 0.00 9.73
C PHE A 171 4.56 0.69 8.61
N ASN A 172 5.05 -0.03 7.61
CA ASN A 172 5.70 0.48 6.41
C ASN A 172 4.98 -0.01 5.14
#